data_4c9b0a2353d0942f6e8528b61e0521fa
#
_entry.id   4c9b0a2353d0942f6e8528b61e0521fa
#
_cell.length_a   1.000
_cell.length_b   1.000
_cell.length_c   1.000
_cell.angle_alpha   90.00
_cell.angle_beta   90.00
_cell.angle_gamma   90.00
#
_symmetry.space_group_name_H-M   'P 1'
#
loop_
_entity.id
_entity.type
_entity.pdbx_description
1 polymer ?
#
loop_
_entity_poly.entity_id
_entity_poly.type
_entity_poly.pdbx_seq_one_letter_code
_entity_poly.pdbx_strand_id
1 'polypeptide(L)'
;MFNASRGQLYTVDANIPESYMTTYAAVDPMGSGDTSINALHRVLATTELPAATVERIVNLVSTRPRVSRLEFFVALALAGLAQSGKDATIEQVSQAAQQNSLPEPSVDLTRLSTTTSTLGYNPSPPPAIPSFQPPPMPQRSQTYDDPWNTNSAVRRPAAVPDPFVAGYDEPPGNPPPGAGTSLLSSGLPTGWWSRQESAIVTIIPEKQGFLLNRYTVYAVQTDRGPAVQRRYSEFAWLWDCLIRRYPFRVVPSLPPKRIGPDDQFIEQRRRGLARFLVFVLNHPVLSQDGLLSIFLTEPHLEVWRKQNSISLEEESMSKRVERNEEMSVPGDCSEKLAVVRRKLPSSIDHWTRISIIVERMIKRREGAAADFTRLTMTLNSLTEHNNSCSLRGESDDCELCAGVRTGLGRVAVRTGGLGEELDARSRVLNSTLLEAVKSQRDLYLAFQALFVRHDRLGSDAVDKLKKRVETAGAKHLAIVNSLEALQGPAKSKAQEEGEKLRSSIEKDQHQIHALLNRRVFIQYCMWHELRVVLHNRENALLSLAIQQFVREESEFSGRVHATWSTLSDEVDIMPYE
;
A
#
# COMPACT_ATOMS: atom_id res chain seq x y z
N MET A 1 39.96 -13.29 2.06
CA MET A 1 40.42 -12.22 2.95
C MET A 1 39.55 -10.95 2.93
N PHE A 2 38.67 -10.73 1.94
CA PHE A 2 37.82 -9.52 1.84
C PHE A 2 36.61 -9.46 2.77
N ASN A 3 36.19 -10.54 3.40
CA ASN A 3 35.00 -10.56 4.27
C ASN A 3 35.29 -10.20 5.75
N ALA A 4 36.54 -10.26 6.21
CA ALA A 4 36.87 -9.96 7.61
C ALA A 4 36.93 -8.45 7.89
N SER A 5 37.39 -7.64 6.94
CA SER A 5 37.49 -6.19 7.06
C SER A 5 36.11 -5.48 7.05
N ARG A 6 35.14 -6.04 6.32
CA ARG A 6 33.75 -5.55 6.32
C ARG A 6 33.03 -5.77 7.66
N GLY A 7 33.32 -6.88 8.34
CA GLY A 7 32.71 -7.22 9.64
C GLY A 7 33.14 -6.29 10.78
N GLN A 8 34.33 -5.70 10.71
CA GLN A 8 34.83 -4.80 11.77
C GLN A 8 34.20 -3.41 11.76
N LEU A 9 33.74 -2.91 10.61
CA LEU A 9 33.02 -1.62 10.52
C LEU A 9 31.63 -1.63 11.18
N TYR A 10 31.03 -2.81 11.40
CA TYR A 10 29.70 -2.96 11.98
C TYR A 10 29.66 -2.85 13.52
N THR A 11 30.82 -2.78 14.19
CA THR A 11 30.91 -2.83 15.66
C THR A 11 31.43 -1.56 16.31
N VAL A 12 31.73 -0.52 15.54
CA VAL A 12 32.23 0.74 16.09
C VAL A 12 31.08 1.71 16.33
N ASP A 13 30.81 2.04 17.57
CA ASP A 13 29.95 3.18 17.98
C ASP A 13 30.69 4.51 17.66
N ALA A 14 31.04 4.72 16.39
CA ALA A 14 31.66 5.97 15.96
C ALA A 14 30.61 7.08 15.97
N ASN A 15 31.01 8.25 16.42
CA ASN A 15 30.19 9.45 16.34
C ASN A 15 30.05 9.85 14.85
N ILE A 16 28.89 9.61 14.24
CA ILE A 16 28.65 9.89 12.83
C ILE A 16 28.43 11.40 12.66
N PRO A 17 29.16 12.07 11.77
CA PRO A 17 29.00 13.50 11.52
C PRO A 17 27.57 13.85 11.07
N GLU A 18 27.05 14.99 11.47
CA GLU A 18 25.72 15.47 11.10
C GLU A 18 25.58 15.67 9.58
N SER A 19 26.66 16.07 8.91
CA SER A 19 26.74 16.20 7.45
C SER A 19 26.42 14.89 6.73
N TYR A 20 26.84 13.73 7.26
CA TYR A 20 26.53 12.42 6.69
C TYR A 20 25.05 12.10 6.81
N MET A 21 24.45 12.42 7.96
CA MET A 21 23.02 12.20 8.20
C MET A 21 22.17 13.07 7.29
N THR A 22 22.54 14.34 7.13
CA THR A 22 21.86 15.30 6.24
C THR A 22 21.96 14.86 4.78
N THR A 23 23.15 14.44 4.34
CA THR A 23 23.37 13.94 2.98
C THR A 23 22.57 12.67 2.70
N TYR A 24 22.52 11.74 3.67
CA TYR A 24 21.72 10.52 3.52
C TYR A 24 20.23 10.81 3.50
N ALA A 25 19.74 11.70 4.35
CA ALA A 25 18.32 12.08 4.39
C ALA A 25 17.84 12.70 3.05
N ALA A 26 18.73 13.37 2.32
CA ALA A 26 18.41 13.92 1.00
C ALA A 26 18.15 12.84 -0.05
N VAL A 27 18.74 11.65 0.07
CA VAL A 27 18.56 10.53 -0.87
C VAL A 27 17.62 9.42 -0.35
N ASP A 28 17.33 9.38 0.94
CA ASP A 28 16.38 8.46 1.60
C ASP A 28 15.41 9.22 2.52
N PRO A 29 14.53 10.08 2.00
CA PRO A 29 13.61 10.90 2.82
C PRO A 29 12.56 10.07 3.57
N MET A 30 12.33 8.82 3.15
CA MET A 30 11.39 7.90 3.82
C MET A 30 12.02 7.10 4.96
N GLY A 31 13.33 7.17 5.15
CA GLY A 31 14.04 6.41 6.17
C GLY A 31 14.03 4.89 5.88
N SER A 32 14.10 4.49 4.61
CA SER A 32 14.04 3.08 4.21
C SER A 32 15.25 2.26 4.66
N GLY A 33 16.37 2.92 4.98
CA GLY A 33 17.59 2.29 5.46
C GLY A 33 18.55 1.83 4.35
N ASP A 34 18.14 1.92 3.08
CA ASP A 34 18.98 1.65 1.92
C ASP A 34 18.64 2.58 0.74
N THR A 35 19.63 2.84 -0.11
CA THR A 35 19.46 3.67 -1.31
C THR A 35 20.05 2.97 -2.54
N SER A 36 19.83 3.51 -3.75
CA SER A 36 20.40 2.95 -4.99
C SER A 36 21.85 3.37 -5.21
N ILE A 37 22.59 2.58 -6.00
CA ILE A 37 23.93 2.98 -6.46
C ILE A 37 23.86 4.27 -7.27
N ASN A 38 22.81 4.50 -8.05
CA ASN A 38 22.60 5.76 -8.76
C ASN A 38 22.53 6.96 -7.81
N ALA A 39 21.81 6.83 -6.70
CA ALA A 39 21.71 7.91 -5.71
C ALA A 39 23.08 8.17 -5.06
N LEU A 40 23.84 7.13 -4.71
CA LEU A 40 25.22 7.26 -4.21
C LEU A 40 26.12 7.93 -5.26
N HIS A 41 26.09 7.48 -6.51
CA HIS A 41 26.87 8.06 -7.61
C HIS A 41 26.58 9.55 -7.79
N ARG A 42 25.30 9.95 -7.81
CA ARG A 42 24.93 11.37 -7.90
C ARG A 42 25.52 12.22 -6.77
N VAL A 43 25.51 11.70 -5.54
CA VAL A 43 26.14 12.40 -4.39
C VAL A 43 27.65 12.51 -4.60
N LEU A 44 28.33 11.43 -4.96
CA LEU A 44 29.76 11.44 -5.21
C LEU A 44 30.17 12.31 -6.40
N ALA A 45 29.34 12.42 -7.43
CA ALA A 45 29.57 13.30 -8.56
C ALA A 45 29.62 14.81 -8.18
N THR A 46 29.01 15.17 -7.04
CA THR A 46 29.09 16.57 -6.53
C THR A 46 30.38 16.86 -5.75
N THR A 47 31.21 15.86 -5.49
CA THR A 47 32.45 16.00 -4.71
C THR A 47 33.66 16.46 -5.52
N GLU A 48 33.51 16.68 -6.84
CA GLU A 48 34.56 17.11 -7.76
C GLU A 48 35.79 16.16 -7.79
N LEU A 49 35.62 14.90 -7.38
CA LEU A 49 36.65 13.88 -7.47
C LEU A 49 36.78 13.33 -8.90
N PRO A 50 37.99 12.90 -9.33
CA PRO A 50 38.18 12.22 -10.61
C PRO A 50 37.25 11.02 -10.77
N ALA A 51 36.75 10.75 -11.98
CA ALA A 51 35.82 9.64 -12.24
C ALA A 51 36.42 8.29 -11.82
N ALA A 52 37.70 8.05 -12.04
CA ALA A 52 38.40 6.85 -11.58
C ALA A 52 38.36 6.67 -10.05
N THR A 53 38.42 7.77 -9.28
CA THR A 53 38.31 7.72 -7.83
C THR A 53 36.90 7.41 -7.38
N VAL A 54 35.89 8.04 -8.01
CA VAL A 54 34.47 7.77 -7.74
C VAL A 54 34.15 6.31 -8.05
N GLU A 55 34.55 5.78 -9.20
CA GLU A 55 34.38 4.38 -9.58
C GLU A 55 35.00 3.44 -8.54
N ARG A 56 36.23 3.71 -8.10
CA ARG A 56 36.93 2.91 -7.09
C ARG A 56 36.17 2.92 -5.75
N ILE A 57 35.68 4.08 -5.30
CA ILE A 57 34.92 4.20 -4.05
C ILE A 57 33.64 3.37 -4.13
N VAL A 58 32.85 3.50 -5.19
CA VAL A 58 31.61 2.75 -5.38
C VAL A 58 31.85 1.23 -5.39
N ASN A 59 32.89 0.78 -6.12
CA ASN A 59 33.24 -0.65 -6.20
C ASN A 59 33.78 -1.21 -4.87
N LEU A 60 34.46 -0.41 -4.06
CA LEU A 60 34.90 -0.80 -2.72
C LEU A 60 33.73 -0.97 -1.76
N VAL A 61 32.71 -0.11 -1.86
CA VAL A 61 31.60 -0.06 -0.92
C VAL A 61 30.56 -1.14 -1.22
N SER A 62 30.12 -1.28 -2.46
CA SER A 62 29.05 -2.23 -2.79
C SER A 62 29.15 -2.78 -4.20
N THR A 63 28.93 -4.10 -4.33
CA THR A 63 28.71 -4.79 -5.61
C THR A 63 27.22 -5.02 -5.90
N ARG A 64 26.33 -4.68 -4.95
CA ARG A 64 24.87 -4.85 -5.06
C ARG A 64 24.23 -3.61 -5.69
N PRO A 65 23.00 -3.71 -6.22
CA PRO A 65 22.26 -2.56 -6.78
C PRO A 65 21.87 -1.52 -5.72
N ARG A 66 21.76 -1.94 -4.46
CA ARG A 66 21.40 -1.08 -3.34
C ARG A 66 22.53 -1.01 -2.32
N VAL A 67 22.63 0.14 -1.69
CA VAL A 67 23.65 0.52 -0.70
C VAL A 67 22.94 0.76 0.61
N SER A 68 23.35 0.07 1.66
CA SER A 68 22.86 0.31 3.01
C SER A 68 23.35 1.65 3.56
N ARG A 69 22.67 2.17 4.56
CA ARG A 69 23.06 3.43 5.24
C ARG A 69 24.53 3.42 5.69
N LEU A 70 25.02 2.31 6.24
CA LEU A 70 26.42 2.19 6.66
C LEU A 70 27.37 2.19 5.48
N GLU A 71 27.09 1.45 4.41
CA GLU A 71 27.89 1.47 3.18
C GLU A 71 27.94 2.88 2.59
N PHE A 72 26.83 3.62 2.62
CA PHE A 72 26.78 5.01 2.18
C PHE A 72 27.68 5.92 3.01
N PHE A 73 27.69 5.79 4.33
CA PHE A 73 28.58 6.56 5.21
C PHE A 73 30.05 6.23 4.99
N VAL A 74 30.37 4.95 4.73
CA VAL A 74 31.74 4.56 4.34
C VAL A 74 32.13 5.22 3.02
N ALA A 75 31.22 5.31 2.04
CA ALA A 75 31.51 6.01 0.78
C ALA A 75 31.80 7.50 0.98
N LEU A 76 31.05 8.17 1.85
CA LEU A 76 31.31 9.57 2.22
C LEU A 76 32.67 9.75 2.91
N ALA A 77 33.03 8.83 3.83
CA ALA A 77 34.34 8.86 4.49
C ALA A 77 35.48 8.67 3.49
N LEU A 78 35.35 7.73 2.56
CA LEU A 78 36.32 7.51 1.48
C LEU A 78 36.46 8.74 0.59
N ALA A 79 35.34 9.40 0.26
CA ALA A 79 35.35 10.64 -0.52
C ALA A 79 36.08 11.78 0.23
N GLY A 80 35.85 11.95 1.52
CA GLY A 80 36.55 12.93 2.34
C GLY A 80 38.05 12.67 2.45
N LEU A 81 38.47 11.39 2.54
CA LEU A 81 39.91 11.02 2.48
C LEU A 81 40.51 11.40 1.12
N ALA A 82 39.84 11.06 0.03
CA ALA A 82 40.30 11.36 -1.33
C ALA A 82 40.40 12.87 -1.59
N GLN A 83 39.43 13.69 -1.14
CA GLN A 83 39.50 15.14 -1.21
C GLN A 83 40.67 15.75 -0.37
N SER A 84 41.06 15.07 0.73
CA SER A 84 42.19 15.46 1.55
C SER A 84 43.54 14.98 0.99
N GLY A 85 43.57 14.39 -0.19
CA GLY A 85 44.78 13.84 -0.83
C GLY A 85 45.33 12.57 -0.16
N LYS A 86 44.54 11.89 0.68
CA LYS A 86 44.91 10.65 1.35
C LYS A 86 44.39 9.46 0.57
N ASP A 87 45.04 8.29 0.74
CA ASP A 87 44.57 7.05 0.10
C ASP A 87 43.19 6.68 0.64
N ALA A 88 42.21 6.61 -0.24
CA ALA A 88 40.85 6.18 0.09
C ALA A 88 40.80 4.66 0.27
N THR A 89 41.11 4.17 1.48
CA THR A 89 41.07 2.76 1.86
C THR A 89 40.12 2.51 3.04
N ILE A 90 39.58 1.30 3.11
CA ILE A 90 38.66 0.91 4.20
C ILE A 90 39.39 0.90 5.55
N GLU A 91 40.68 0.57 5.55
CA GLU A 91 41.54 0.57 6.74
C GLU A 91 41.66 1.97 7.34
N GLN A 92 41.87 3.00 6.51
CA GLN A 92 41.97 4.40 6.98
C GLN A 92 40.62 4.90 7.51
N VAL A 93 39.49 4.53 6.88
CA VAL A 93 38.17 4.84 7.40
C VAL A 93 37.94 4.16 8.75
N SER A 94 38.36 2.90 8.91
CA SER A 94 38.26 2.18 10.18
C SER A 94 39.05 2.83 11.30
N GLN A 95 40.27 3.28 11.01
CA GLN A 95 41.09 4.03 11.97
C GLN A 95 40.46 5.37 12.36
N ALA A 96 39.97 6.13 11.39
CA ALA A 96 39.32 7.41 11.63
C ALA A 96 38.03 7.22 12.47
N ALA A 97 37.27 6.14 12.22
CA ALA A 97 36.10 5.80 13.02
C ALA A 97 36.46 5.50 14.49
N GLN A 98 37.55 4.74 14.73
CA GLN A 98 38.03 4.45 16.09
C GLN A 98 38.52 5.72 16.85
N GLN A 99 39.00 6.69 16.10
CA GLN A 99 39.49 7.99 16.65
C GLN A 99 38.37 9.04 16.76
N ASN A 100 37.12 8.69 16.42
CA ASN A 100 36.01 9.63 16.32
C ASN A 100 36.29 10.86 15.43
N SER A 101 37.11 10.69 14.38
CA SER A 101 37.55 11.75 13.48
C SER A 101 37.26 11.36 12.01
N LEU A 102 35.99 10.99 11.71
CA LEU A 102 35.57 10.67 10.35
C LEU A 102 35.74 11.87 9.42
N PRO A 103 36.40 11.73 8.27
CA PRO A 103 36.62 12.83 7.33
C PRO A 103 35.33 13.23 6.64
N GLU A 104 35.00 14.52 6.69
CA GLU A 104 33.77 15.05 6.06
C GLU A 104 34.05 15.51 4.64
N PRO A 105 33.39 14.91 3.61
CA PRO A 105 33.52 15.37 2.25
C PRO A 105 32.74 16.67 2.03
N SER A 106 33.25 17.54 1.18
CA SER A 106 32.50 18.66 0.64
C SER A 106 31.49 18.11 -0.39
N VAL A 107 30.21 18.21 -0.11
CA VAL A 107 29.10 17.74 -0.96
C VAL A 107 28.16 18.90 -1.27
N ASP A 108 27.86 19.15 -2.53
CA ASP A 108 26.89 20.15 -2.95
C ASP A 108 25.48 19.56 -3.03
N LEU A 109 24.72 19.68 -1.94
CA LEU A 109 23.34 19.19 -1.88
C LEU A 109 22.36 19.98 -2.77
N THR A 110 22.69 21.20 -3.19
CA THR A 110 21.81 22.03 -4.03
C THR A 110 21.70 21.46 -5.44
N ARG A 111 22.78 20.87 -5.95
CA ARG A 111 22.81 20.18 -7.24
C ARG A 111 21.96 18.90 -7.25
N LEU A 112 21.79 18.24 -6.10
CA LEU A 112 20.92 17.07 -5.99
C LEU A 112 19.44 17.42 -6.11
N SER A 113 19.02 18.59 -5.65
CA SER A 113 17.64 19.07 -5.68
C SER A 113 17.18 19.46 -7.08
N THR A 114 18.06 19.97 -7.94
CA THR A 114 17.75 20.40 -9.30
C THR A 114 17.47 19.23 -10.23
N THR A 115 18.13 18.09 -10.04
CA THR A 115 17.90 16.88 -10.87
C THR A 115 16.58 16.18 -10.55
N THR A 116 16.08 16.30 -9.32
CA THR A 116 14.75 15.78 -8.95
C THR A 116 13.60 16.65 -9.48
N SER A 117 13.84 17.92 -9.72
CA SER A 117 12.81 18.86 -10.22
C SER A 117 12.56 18.73 -11.74
N THR A 118 13.51 18.21 -12.51
CA THR A 118 13.33 17.94 -13.96
C THR A 118 12.61 16.62 -14.23
N LEU A 119 12.55 15.71 -13.27
CA LEU A 119 11.74 14.49 -13.31
C LEU A 119 10.48 14.67 -12.44
N GLY A 120 9.87 15.87 -12.50
CA GLY A 120 8.68 16.22 -11.76
C GLY A 120 7.52 15.26 -11.99
N TYR A 121 7.52 14.14 -11.31
CA TYR A 121 6.33 13.37 -11.07
C TYR A 121 5.50 14.08 -10.01
N ASN A 122 4.82 15.13 -10.43
CA ASN A 122 3.59 15.56 -9.78
C ASN A 122 2.55 14.52 -10.21
N PRO A 123 1.91 13.80 -9.29
CA PRO A 123 0.70 13.06 -9.63
C PRO A 123 -0.32 14.12 -10.04
N SER A 124 -0.41 14.40 -11.33
CA SER A 124 -1.49 15.19 -11.88
C SER A 124 -2.78 14.52 -11.43
N PRO A 125 -3.78 15.26 -10.91
CA PRO A 125 -5.09 14.69 -10.71
C PRO A 125 -5.50 14.02 -12.02
N PRO A 126 -6.14 12.84 -11.97
CA PRO A 126 -6.52 12.12 -13.17
C PRO A 126 -7.26 13.09 -14.09
N PRO A 127 -6.85 13.22 -15.38
CA PRO A 127 -7.52 14.11 -16.30
C PRO A 127 -9.00 13.74 -16.30
N ALA A 128 -9.87 14.75 -16.23
CA ALA A 128 -11.30 14.57 -16.38
C ALA A 128 -11.52 13.69 -17.62
N ILE A 129 -12.18 12.55 -17.43
CA ILE A 129 -12.45 11.59 -18.50
C ILE A 129 -13.24 12.36 -19.56
N PRO A 130 -12.72 12.56 -20.78
CA PRO A 130 -13.52 13.11 -21.85
C PRO A 130 -14.69 12.14 -22.04
N SER A 131 -15.90 12.66 -22.07
CA SER A 131 -17.11 11.90 -22.37
C SER A 131 -16.87 11.16 -23.68
N PHE A 132 -16.74 9.84 -23.61
CA PHE A 132 -16.54 8.98 -24.74
C PHE A 132 -17.85 9.03 -25.54
N GLN A 133 -17.91 9.86 -26.56
CA GLN A 133 -18.85 9.65 -27.65
C GLN A 133 -18.26 8.49 -28.48
N PRO A 134 -18.97 7.36 -28.59
CA PRO A 134 -18.51 6.28 -29.47
C PRO A 134 -18.39 6.84 -30.90
N PRO A 135 -17.30 6.54 -31.62
CA PRO A 135 -17.18 6.95 -33.01
C PRO A 135 -18.36 6.38 -33.81
N PRO A 136 -18.90 7.12 -34.81
CA PRO A 136 -19.96 6.61 -35.66
C PRO A 136 -19.46 5.34 -36.34
N MET A 137 -20.19 4.25 -36.13
CA MET A 137 -19.90 2.97 -36.77
C MET A 137 -19.97 3.14 -38.28
N PRO A 138 -18.98 2.70 -39.06
CA PRO A 138 -19.09 2.67 -40.51
C PRO A 138 -20.24 1.76 -40.90
N GLN A 139 -21.15 2.26 -41.73
CA GLN A 139 -22.24 1.45 -42.33
C GLN A 139 -21.62 0.34 -43.17
N ARG A 140 -21.79 -0.86 -42.70
CA ARG A 140 -21.36 -2.07 -43.39
C ARG A 140 -22.32 -2.30 -44.58
N SER A 141 -21.81 -2.16 -45.78
CA SER A 141 -22.50 -2.59 -47.01
C SER A 141 -22.79 -4.09 -46.91
N GLN A 142 -24.04 -4.45 -47.17
CA GLN A 142 -24.50 -5.82 -47.21
C GLN A 142 -23.84 -6.52 -48.42
N THR A 143 -23.04 -7.54 -48.16
CA THR A 143 -22.71 -8.58 -49.10
C THR A 143 -23.21 -9.90 -48.53
N TYR A 144 -23.93 -10.59 -49.40
CA TYR A 144 -24.58 -11.89 -49.20
C TYR A 144 -23.57 -13.00 -48.85
N ASP A 145 -24.10 -14.01 -48.13
CA ASP A 145 -23.58 -15.35 -47.85
C ASP A 145 -22.77 -15.53 -46.53
N ASP A 146 -23.58 -15.85 -45.50
CA ASP A 146 -23.07 -16.52 -44.29
C ASP A 146 -23.95 -17.77 -44.01
N PRO A 147 -23.40 -19.02 -44.07
CA PRO A 147 -24.17 -20.28 -43.96
C PRO A 147 -24.66 -20.64 -42.55
N TRP A 148 -24.43 -19.79 -41.53
CA TRP A 148 -24.74 -20.12 -40.13
C TRP A 148 -25.84 -19.26 -39.49
N ASN A 149 -26.66 -18.54 -40.30
CA ASN A 149 -27.72 -17.69 -39.77
C ASN A 149 -29.08 -18.42 -39.77
N THR A 150 -29.35 -19.18 -38.72
CA THR A 150 -30.71 -19.73 -38.46
C THR A 150 -31.51 -18.70 -37.67
N ASN A 151 -32.25 -17.84 -38.40
CA ASN A 151 -33.24 -16.94 -37.83
C ASN A 151 -34.56 -17.68 -37.55
N SER A 152 -34.90 -17.79 -36.25
CA SER A 152 -36.30 -18.01 -35.85
C SER A 152 -36.85 -16.69 -35.30
N ALA A 153 -37.76 -16.11 -36.09
CA ALA A 153 -38.46 -14.87 -35.79
C ALA A 153 -39.44 -15.04 -34.62
N VAL A 154 -39.21 -14.32 -33.52
CA VAL A 154 -40.25 -14.06 -32.51
C VAL A 154 -40.64 -12.59 -32.62
N ARG A 155 -41.89 -12.32 -33.03
CA ARG A 155 -42.54 -11.01 -33.09
C ARG A 155 -42.61 -10.41 -31.69
N ARG A 156 -42.06 -9.21 -31.50
CA ARG A 156 -42.33 -8.34 -30.33
C ARG A 156 -43.55 -7.47 -30.63
N PRO A 157 -44.46 -7.26 -29.66
CA PRO A 157 -45.55 -6.28 -29.78
C PRO A 157 -44.99 -4.85 -29.63
N ALA A 158 -45.65 -3.92 -30.33
CA ALA A 158 -45.32 -2.50 -30.38
C ALA A 158 -45.42 -1.82 -29.00
N ALA A 159 -44.45 -0.95 -28.71
CA ALA A 159 -44.44 -0.10 -27.52
C ALA A 159 -45.46 1.03 -27.66
N VAL A 160 -46.26 1.24 -26.59
CA VAL A 160 -47.15 2.37 -26.39
C VAL A 160 -46.32 3.55 -25.88
N PRO A 161 -46.50 4.78 -26.36
CA PRO A 161 -45.75 5.95 -25.90
C PRO A 161 -46.28 6.44 -24.57
N ASP A 162 -45.37 6.69 -23.64
CA ASP A 162 -45.61 7.24 -22.31
C ASP A 162 -45.71 8.78 -22.40
N PRO A 163 -46.78 9.44 -21.94
CA PRO A 163 -46.98 10.88 -22.06
C PRO A 163 -46.67 11.64 -20.79
N PHE A 164 -45.44 11.60 -20.24
CA PHE A 164 -45.05 12.51 -19.18
C PHE A 164 -43.52 12.78 -19.19
N VAL A 165 -43.09 13.70 -20.05
CA VAL A 165 -41.85 14.44 -19.86
C VAL A 165 -42.14 15.92 -20.04
N ALA A 166 -42.41 16.62 -18.94
CA ALA A 166 -42.32 18.07 -18.87
C ALA A 166 -41.05 18.40 -18.12
N GLY A 167 -40.17 19.20 -18.76
CA GLY A 167 -38.91 19.60 -18.22
C GLY A 167 -39.06 20.64 -17.12
N TYR A 168 -38.12 20.57 -16.18
CA TYR A 168 -37.73 21.70 -15.35
C TYR A 168 -36.19 21.70 -15.25
N ASP A 169 -35.58 22.77 -15.75
CA ASP A 169 -34.21 23.16 -15.47
C ASP A 169 -34.10 23.59 -14.00
N GLU A 170 -33.30 22.89 -13.19
CA GLU A 170 -32.86 23.33 -11.88
C GLU A 170 -31.35 23.30 -11.80
N PRO A 171 -30.70 24.34 -11.20
CA PRO A 171 -29.24 24.39 -11.07
C PRO A 171 -28.75 23.35 -10.05
N PRO A 172 -27.46 22.88 -10.12
CA PRO A 172 -26.94 21.83 -9.28
C PRO A 172 -26.77 22.27 -7.82
N GLY A 173 -27.78 21.97 -7.01
CA GLY A 173 -27.72 22.03 -5.56
C GLY A 173 -27.02 20.78 -5.01
N ASN A 174 -26.21 20.94 -3.96
CA ASN A 174 -25.59 19.84 -3.22
C ASN A 174 -26.67 18.84 -2.77
N PRO A 175 -26.49 17.53 -2.99
CA PRO A 175 -27.44 16.55 -2.49
C PRO A 175 -27.39 16.49 -0.96
N PRO A 176 -28.54 16.36 -0.28
CA PRO A 176 -28.61 16.23 1.17
C PRO A 176 -27.95 14.91 1.63
N PRO A 177 -27.36 14.87 2.85
CA PRO A 177 -26.83 13.65 3.43
C PRO A 177 -28.00 12.71 3.74
N GLY A 178 -28.16 11.63 2.96
CA GLY A 178 -29.21 10.64 3.15
C GLY A 178 -29.89 10.10 1.90
N ALA A 179 -29.39 10.39 0.69
CA ALA A 179 -29.93 9.82 -0.54
C ALA A 179 -29.70 8.30 -0.56
N GLY A 180 -30.77 7.54 -0.32
CA GLY A 180 -30.79 6.09 -0.32
C GLY A 180 -30.19 5.52 -1.61
N THR A 181 -29.21 4.66 -1.45
CA THR A 181 -28.58 3.94 -2.56
C THR A 181 -29.59 3.05 -3.24
N SER A 182 -29.87 3.30 -4.51
CA SER A 182 -30.71 2.39 -5.30
C SER A 182 -30.06 1.00 -5.34
N LEU A 183 -30.85 -0.06 -5.47
CA LEU A 183 -30.39 -1.47 -5.59
C LEU A 183 -29.35 -1.69 -6.71
N LEU A 184 -29.28 -0.80 -7.68
CA LEU A 184 -28.35 -0.80 -8.82
C LEU A 184 -27.09 0.04 -8.57
N SER A 185 -27.01 0.84 -7.49
CA SER A 185 -25.86 1.66 -7.19
C SER A 185 -24.70 0.81 -6.65
N SER A 186 -23.48 1.32 -6.80
CA SER A 186 -22.28 0.66 -6.26
C SER A 186 -22.27 0.55 -4.73
N GLY A 187 -23.16 1.25 -4.04
CA GLY A 187 -23.13 1.44 -2.57
C GLY A 187 -22.02 2.38 -2.11
N LEU A 188 -21.39 3.11 -3.03
CA LEU A 188 -20.31 4.06 -2.78
C LEU A 188 -20.71 5.44 -3.36
N PRO A 189 -20.27 6.56 -2.78
CA PRO A 189 -20.53 7.90 -3.30
C PRO A 189 -20.03 8.08 -4.73
N THR A 190 -20.70 8.92 -5.52
CA THR A 190 -20.23 9.22 -6.89
C THR A 190 -18.84 9.83 -6.85
N GLY A 191 -17.93 9.34 -7.71
CA GLY A 191 -16.54 9.81 -7.77
C GLY A 191 -15.68 9.44 -6.55
N TRP A 192 -16.08 8.46 -5.75
CA TRP A 192 -15.35 8.04 -4.55
C TRP A 192 -13.88 7.66 -4.83
N TRP A 193 -13.60 7.11 -6.00
CA TRP A 193 -12.24 6.68 -6.39
C TRP A 193 -11.25 7.84 -6.55
N SER A 194 -11.73 9.07 -6.80
CA SER A 194 -10.89 10.28 -6.87
C SER A 194 -10.73 10.98 -5.51
N ARG A 195 -11.45 10.53 -4.48
CA ARG A 195 -11.46 11.13 -3.14
C ARG A 195 -10.93 10.18 -2.08
N GLN A 196 -9.93 9.35 -2.45
CA GLN A 196 -9.32 8.45 -1.49
C GLN A 196 -8.45 9.23 -0.51
N GLU A 197 -8.68 9.01 0.80
CA GLU A 197 -7.79 9.54 1.83
C GLU A 197 -6.43 8.84 1.77
N SER A 198 -5.36 9.61 1.89
CA SER A 198 -4.00 9.10 1.93
C SER A 198 -3.48 8.96 3.36
N ALA A 199 -2.56 8.03 3.56
CA ALA A 199 -1.81 7.90 4.81
C ALA A 199 -0.32 7.72 4.49
N ILE A 200 0.48 8.68 4.94
CA ILE A 200 1.94 8.60 4.83
C ILE A 200 2.48 8.12 6.17
N VAL A 201 3.21 7.01 6.13
CA VAL A 201 3.89 6.45 7.31
C VAL A 201 5.39 6.50 7.05
N THR A 202 6.13 7.24 7.88
CA THR A 202 7.59 7.35 7.80
C THR A 202 8.25 6.78 9.06
N ILE A 203 9.49 6.32 8.94
CA ILE A 203 10.27 5.83 10.08
C ILE A 203 10.99 7.02 10.70
N ILE A 204 10.87 7.20 12.01
CA ILE A 204 11.68 8.16 12.74
C ILE A 204 13.04 7.50 13.00
N PRO A 205 14.16 8.10 12.54
CA PRO A 205 15.48 7.48 12.61
C PRO A 205 15.93 7.18 14.04
N GLU A 206 15.53 8.01 15.00
CA GLU A 206 15.85 7.85 16.41
C GLU A 206 14.97 6.78 17.05
N LYS A 207 15.60 5.69 17.51
CA LYS A 207 14.90 4.68 18.30
C LYS A 207 14.62 5.25 19.69
N GLN A 208 13.36 5.28 20.08
CA GLN A 208 12.92 5.70 21.41
C GLN A 208 12.94 4.52 22.41
N GLY A 209 13.05 4.83 23.71
CA GLY A 209 13.05 3.83 24.79
C GLY A 209 14.37 3.75 25.55
N PHE A 210 14.39 3.00 26.66
CA PHE A 210 15.54 2.91 27.58
C PHE A 210 16.39 1.67 27.24
N LEU A 211 17.70 1.80 27.26
CA LEU A 211 18.81 0.83 27.09
C LEU A 211 18.46 -0.56 26.48
N LEU A 212 17.60 -1.36 27.10
CA LEU A 212 17.22 -2.70 26.64
C LEU A 212 15.87 -2.76 25.91
N ASN A 213 15.13 -1.66 25.85
CA ASN A 213 13.77 -1.63 25.31
C ASN A 213 13.58 -0.56 24.23
N ARG A 214 14.55 -0.48 23.31
CA ARG A 214 14.49 0.45 22.18
C ARG A 214 13.47 -0.05 21.15
N TYR A 215 12.57 0.85 20.70
CA TYR A 215 11.55 0.56 19.72
C TYR A 215 11.53 1.59 18.59
N THR A 216 11.11 1.14 17.42
CA THR A 216 10.92 2.00 16.24
C THR A 216 9.61 2.77 16.38
N VAL A 217 9.66 4.06 16.10
CA VAL A 217 8.51 4.96 16.06
C VAL A 217 8.25 5.35 14.60
N TYR A 218 6.99 5.44 14.26
CA TYR A 218 6.50 5.83 12.94
C TYR A 218 5.79 7.17 13.06
N ALA A 219 6.11 8.12 12.20
CA ALA A 219 5.28 9.31 12.00
C ALA A 219 4.17 8.95 11.03
N VAL A 220 2.94 9.21 11.44
CA VAL A 220 1.71 8.97 10.66
C VAL A 220 1.12 10.33 10.31
N GLN A 221 1.03 10.61 9.02
CA GLN A 221 0.42 11.83 8.48
C GLN A 221 -0.77 11.46 7.61
N THR A 222 -1.89 12.12 7.83
CA THR A 222 -3.12 11.98 7.04
C THR A 222 -3.75 13.35 6.81
N ASP A 223 -4.76 13.41 5.96
CA ASP A 223 -5.51 14.64 5.70
C ASP A 223 -6.39 15.09 6.89
N ARG A 224 -6.51 14.25 7.95
CA ARG A 224 -7.38 14.51 9.13
C ARG A 224 -6.74 15.39 10.20
N GLY A 225 -5.42 15.62 10.15
CA GLY A 225 -4.74 16.42 11.17
C GLY A 225 -3.22 16.44 11.02
N PRO A 226 -2.52 17.06 11.98
CA PRO A 226 -1.05 17.09 11.98
C PRO A 226 -0.47 15.68 12.14
N ALA A 227 0.78 15.51 11.72
CA ALA A 227 1.49 14.24 11.85
C ALA A 227 1.61 13.81 13.32
N VAL A 228 1.28 12.57 13.62
CA VAL A 228 1.35 11.97 14.97
C VAL A 228 2.36 10.84 15.01
N GLN A 229 3.00 10.65 16.17
CA GLN A 229 3.95 9.57 16.38
C GLN A 229 3.23 8.32 16.91
N ARG A 230 3.53 7.16 16.30
CA ARG A 230 2.93 5.87 16.68
C ARG A 230 3.97 4.75 16.70
N ARG A 231 3.93 3.93 17.75
CA ARG A 231 4.70 2.68 17.81
C ARG A 231 3.86 1.50 17.32
N TYR A 232 4.50 0.42 16.92
CA TYR A 232 3.80 -0.77 16.41
C TYR A 232 2.71 -1.30 17.36
N SER A 233 2.93 -1.26 18.68
CA SER A 233 1.93 -1.71 19.66
C SER A 233 0.64 -0.87 19.69
N GLU A 234 0.70 0.40 19.24
CA GLU A 234 -0.48 1.25 19.13
C GLU A 234 -1.30 0.92 17.89
N PHE A 235 -0.65 0.54 16.78
CA PHE A 235 -1.33 -0.05 15.62
C PHE A 235 -2.00 -1.39 16.01
N ALA A 236 -1.32 -2.23 16.78
CA ALA A 236 -1.90 -3.49 17.27
C ALA A 236 -3.11 -3.26 18.17
N TRP A 237 -3.07 -2.25 19.01
CA TRP A 237 -4.21 -1.83 19.82
C TRP A 237 -5.40 -1.34 18.95
N LEU A 238 -5.15 -0.47 17.98
CA LEU A 238 -6.21 -0.01 17.06
C LEU A 238 -6.84 -1.20 16.33
N TRP A 239 -6.00 -2.10 15.79
CA TRP A 239 -6.46 -3.30 15.10
C TRP A 239 -7.33 -4.18 15.99
N ASP A 240 -6.93 -4.43 17.25
CA ASP A 240 -7.71 -5.21 18.21
C ASP A 240 -9.07 -4.53 18.52
N CYS A 241 -9.08 -3.22 18.70
CA CYS A 241 -10.30 -2.46 18.90
C CYS A 241 -11.25 -2.58 17.69
N LEU A 242 -10.74 -2.42 16.46
CA LEU A 242 -11.54 -2.54 15.25
C LEU A 242 -12.11 -3.95 15.07
N ILE A 243 -11.30 -5.00 15.31
CA ILE A 243 -11.78 -6.39 15.23
C ILE A 243 -12.88 -6.69 16.25
N ARG A 244 -12.81 -6.16 17.47
CA ARG A 244 -13.84 -6.36 18.51
C ARG A 244 -15.11 -5.59 18.20
N ARG A 245 -15.01 -4.35 17.73
CA ARG A 245 -16.17 -3.52 17.41
C ARG A 245 -16.85 -3.93 16.10
N TYR A 246 -16.08 -4.41 15.13
CA TYR A 246 -16.51 -4.73 13.77
C TYR A 246 -16.12 -6.18 13.35
N PRO A 247 -16.55 -7.19 14.10
CA PRO A 247 -16.09 -8.58 13.83
C PRO A 247 -16.56 -9.14 12.49
N PHE A 248 -17.62 -8.58 11.93
CA PHE A 248 -18.21 -9.00 10.64
C PHE A 248 -17.85 -8.04 9.48
N ARG A 249 -16.83 -7.19 9.66
CA ARG A 249 -16.24 -6.36 8.61
C ARG A 249 -14.86 -6.87 8.22
N VAL A 250 -14.46 -6.55 6.99
CA VAL A 250 -13.11 -6.86 6.52
C VAL A 250 -12.11 -5.90 7.17
N VAL A 251 -11.15 -6.45 7.90
CA VAL A 251 -10.05 -5.69 8.51
C VAL A 251 -8.76 -6.41 8.15
N PRO A 252 -7.85 -5.80 7.36
CA PRO A 252 -6.57 -6.41 7.02
C PRO A 252 -5.72 -6.68 8.24
N SER A 253 -4.92 -7.74 8.18
CA SER A 253 -3.97 -8.06 9.24
C SER A 253 -2.80 -7.07 9.24
N LEU A 254 -2.27 -6.80 10.43
CA LEU A 254 -1.03 -6.05 10.56
C LEU A 254 0.18 -6.89 10.12
N PRO A 255 1.27 -6.26 9.66
CA PRO A 255 2.52 -6.96 9.43
C PRO A 255 3.03 -7.64 10.72
N PRO A 256 3.78 -8.76 10.61
CA PRO A 256 4.15 -9.56 11.77
C PRO A 256 5.07 -8.81 12.75
N LYS A 257 4.94 -9.17 14.04
CA LYS A 257 5.88 -8.72 15.08
C LYS A 257 7.11 -9.65 15.07
N ARG A 258 8.30 -9.07 14.95
CA ARG A 258 9.58 -9.79 14.99
C ARG A 258 10.50 -9.16 16.03
N ILE A 259 11.27 -9.97 16.73
CA ILE A 259 12.30 -9.53 17.68
C ILE A 259 13.59 -9.31 16.89
N GLY A 260 14.29 -8.19 17.13
CA GLY A 260 15.55 -7.84 16.45
C GLY A 260 15.38 -7.65 14.93
N PRO A 261 14.42 -6.84 14.45
CA PRO A 261 14.22 -6.64 13.02
C PRO A 261 15.39 -5.89 12.39
N ASP A 262 15.81 -6.33 11.20
CA ASP A 262 16.71 -5.58 10.33
C ASP A 262 15.99 -4.40 9.66
N ASP A 263 16.74 -3.49 9.05
CA ASP A 263 16.17 -2.29 8.42
C ASP A 263 15.23 -2.65 7.26
N GLN A 264 15.54 -3.70 6.50
CA GLN A 264 14.67 -4.18 5.43
C GLN A 264 13.31 -4.65 5.96
N PHE A 265 13.30 -5.35 7.09
CA PHE A 265 12.06 -5.78 7.72
C PHE A 265 11.27 -4.60 8.30
N ILE A 266 11.97 -3.60 8.86
CA ILE A 266 11.33 -2.38 9.37
C ILE A 266 10.64 -1.63 8.22
N GLU A 267 11.29 -1.51 7.06
CA GLU A 267 10.73 -0.88 5.86
C GLU A 267 9.50 -1.67 5.32
N GLN A 268 9.59 -2.99 5.25
CA GLN A 268 8.45 -3.83 4.86
C GLN A 268 7.27 -3.67 5.84
N ARG A 269 7.56 -3.56 7.14
CA ARG A 269 6.56 -3.29 8.18
C ARG A 269 5.93 -1.92 7.99
N ARG A 270 6.73 -0.88 7.76
CA ARG A 270 6.25 0.48 7.48
C ARG A 270 5.23 0.49 6.33
N ARG A 271 5.59 -0.14 5.20
CA ARG A 271 4.69 -0.26 4.04
C ARG A 271 3.41 -1.03 4.37
N GLY A 272 3.52 -2.12 5.13
CA GLY A 272 2.35 -2.87 5.58
C GLY A 272 1.43 -2.07 6.50
N LEU A 273 1.99 -1.24 7.39
CA LEU A 273 1.22 -0.33 8.24
C LEU A 273 0.53 0.76 7.42
N ALA A 274 1.20 1.32 6.41
CA ALA A 274 0.60 2.28 5.49
C ALA A 274 -0.59 1.66 4.71
N ARG A 275 -0.44 0.46 4.14
CA ARG A 275 -1.55 -0.24 3.45
C ARG A 275 -2.73 -0.49 4.38
N PHE A 276 -2.46 -0.94 5.62
CA PHE A 276 -3.50 -1.12 6.63
C PHE A 276 -4.28 0.18 6.87
N LEU A 277 -3.59 1.30 7.11
CA LEU A 277 -4.24 2.59 7.35
C LEU A 277 -5.04 3.07 6.13
N VAL A 278 -4.45 3.01 4.92
CA VAL A 278 -5.15 3.39 3.68
C VAL A 278 -6.42 2.58 3.49
N PHE A 279 -6.40 1.28 3.78
CA PHE A 279 -7.60 0.44 3.71
C PHE A 279 -8.67 0.90 4.72
N VAL A 280 -8.30 1.08 6.00
CA VAL A 280 -9.24 1.44 7.06
C VAL A 280 -9.82 2.85 6.85
N LEU A 281 -8.98 3.81 6.44
CA LEU A 281 -9.38 5.19 6.14
C LEU A 281 -10.43 5.28 5.03
N ASN A 282 -10.35 4.38 4.06
CA ASN A 282 -11.22 4.38 2.89
C ASN A 282 -12.29 3.28 2.94
N HIS A 283 -12.42 2.56 4.03
CA HIS A 283 -13.48 1.57 4.20
C HIS A 283 -14.80 2.28 4.53
N PRO A 284 -15.92 1.98 3.86
CA PRO A 284 -17.19 2.72 4.02
C PRO A 284 -17.69 2.87 5.46
N VAL A 285 -17.37 1.90 6.32
CA VAL A 285 -17.82 1.88 7.72
C VAL A 285 -16.69 2.21 8.69
N LEU A 286 -15.51 1.57 8.52
CA LEU A 286 -14.40 1.73 9.48
C LEU A 286 -13.80 3.13 9.48
N SER A 287 -13.86 3.85 8.36
CA SER A 287 -13.37 5.23 8.23
C SER A 287 -14.03 6.22 9.20
N GLN A 288 -15.25 5.89 9.65
CA GLN A 288 -16.06 6.72 10.54
C GLN A 288 -15.87 6.36 12.02
N ASP A 289 -15.00 5.39 12.34
CA ASP A 289 -14.79 4.99 13.73
C ASP A 289 -14.09 6.07 14.56
N GLY A 290 -14.65 6.40 15.73
CA GLY A 290 -14.11 7.42 16.62
C GLY A 290 -12.71 7.10 17.16
N LEU A 291 -12.38 5.81 17.40
CA LEU A 291 -11.05 5.42 17.85
C LEU A 291 -10.01 5.54 16.73
N LEU A 292 -10.42 5.34 15.48
CA LEU A 292 -9.55 5.64 14.33
C LEU A 292 -9.22 7.13 14.27
N SER A 293 -10.22 8.01 14.43
CA SER A 293 -9.98 9.46 14.48
C SER A 293 -9.00 9.83 15.60
N ILE A 294 -9.19 9.30 16.80
CA ILE A 294 -8.29 9.53 17.94
C ILE A 294 -6.89 9.00 17.65
N PHE A 295 -6.78 7.81 17.07
CA PHE A 295 -5.48 7.25 16.67
C PHE A 295 -4.75 8.17 15.68
N LEU A 296 -5.44 8.89 14.82
CA LEU A 296 -4.84 9.73 13.78
C LEU A 296 -4.54 11.16 14.24
N THR A 297 -5.19 11.63 15.31
CA THR A 297 -5.11 13.06 15.71
C THR A 297 -4.56 13.29 17.11
N GLU A 298 -4.64 12.31 18.03
CA GLU A 298 -4.21 12.49 19.41
C GLU A 298 -2.68 12.35 19.54
N PRO A 299 -1.93 13.39 19.92
CA PRO A 299 -0.48 13.30 20.04
C PRO A 299 -0.01 12.31 21.12
N HIS A 300 -0.71 12.25 22.26
CA HIS A 300 -0.34 11.45 23.43
C HIS A 300 -1.30 10.28 23.65
N LEU A 301 -1.42 9.39 22.66
CA LEU A 301 -2.39 8.28 22.66
C LEU A 301 -2.32 7.40 23.92
N GLU A 302 -1.13 7.15 24.47
CA GLU A 302 -0.97 6.32 25.67
C GLU A 302 -1.59 6.98 26.92
N VAL A 303 -1.46 8.29 27.05
CA VAL A 303 -2.06 9.07 28.13
C VAL A 303 -3.57 9.10 27.97
N TRP A 304 -4.04 9.40 26.75
CA TRP A 304 -5.45 9.40 26.42
C TRP A 304 -6.14 8.06 26.77
N ARG A 305 -5.50 6.92 26.43
CA ARG A 305 -6.01 5.57 26.72
C ARG A 305 -6.13 5.25 28.22
N LYS A 306 -5.28 5.85 29.05
CA LYS A 306 -5.35 5.68 30.53
C LYS A 306 -6.46 6.51 31.15
N GLN A 307 -6.82 7.63 30.55
CA GLN A 307 -7.79 8.59 31.07
C GLN A 307 -9.22 8.33 30.58
N ASN A 308 -9.39 7.62 29.46
CA ASN A 308 -10.68 7.42 28.83
C ASN A 308 -11.11 5.94 28.87
N SER A 309 -12.37 5.72 29.19
CA SER A 309 -13.01 4.41 29.02
C SER A 309 -13.38 4.19 27.55
N ILE A 310 -13.03 3.03 26.99
CA ILE A 310 -13.25 2.71 25.59
C ILE A 310 -14.38 1.68 25.50
N SER A 311 -15.47 2.03 24.82
CA SER A 311 -16.50 1.06 24.47
C SER A 311 -15.99 0.15 23.36
N LEU A 312 -15.96 -1.14 23.63
CA LEU A 312 -15.65 -2.21 22.65
C LEU A 312 -16.91 -2.99 22.26
N GLU A 313 -18.07 -2.35 22.40
CA GLU A 313 -19.34 -2.94 22.03
C GLU A 313 -19.37 -3.32 20.55
N GLU A 314 -19.81 -4.54 20.29
CA GLU A 314 -19.91 -5.11 18.95
C GLU A 314 -20.98 -4.41 18.12
N GLU A 315 -20.68 -4.01 16.90
CA GLU A 315 -21.60 -3.33 15.98
C GLU A 315 -22.94 -4.08 15.85
N SER A 316 -22.92 -5.40 15.80
CA SER A 316 -24.10 -6.24 15.60
C SER A 316 -25.04 -6.32 16.83
N MET A 317 -24.58 -5.85 17.99
CA MET A 317 -25.42 -5.81 19.21
C MET A 317 -26.19 -4.51 19.32
N SER A 318 -25.62 -3.40 18.86
CA SER A 318 -26.18 -2.06 18.98
C SER A 318 -26.93 -1.57 17.74
N LYS A 319 -26.48 -1.97 16.54
CA LYS A 319 -27.07 -1.55 15.28
C LYS A 319 -28.15 -2.52 14.79
N ARG A 320 -29.16 -1.95 14.15
CA ARG A 320 -30.19 -2.68 13.42
C ARG A 320 -30.12 -2.32 11.95
N VAL A 321 -30.50 -3.27 11.10
CA VAL A 321 -30.59 -3.05 9.66
C VAL A 321 -31.91 -2.36 9.35
N GLU A 322 -31.87 -1.33 8.52
CA GLU A 322 -33.07 -0.70 8.01
C GLU A 322 -33.74 -1.64 6.98
N ARG A 323 -35.06 -1.49 6.82
CA ARG A 323 -35.83 -2.36 5.91
C ARG A 323 -35.32 -2.33 4.47
N ASN A 324 -34.88 -1.18 3.99
CA ASN A 324 -34.31 -1.03 2.66
C ASN A 324 -32.96 -1.77 2.52
N GLU A 325 -32.14 -1.75 3.56
CA GLU A 325 -30.87 -2.46 3.61
C GLU A 325 -31.09 -3.98 3.67
N GLU A 326 -32.07 -4.44 4.47
CA GLU A 326 -32.45 -5.85 4.54
C GLU A 326 -32.94 -6.38 3.18
N MET A 327 -33.79 -5.60 2.49
CA MET A 327 -34.27 -5.92 1.15
C MET A 327 -33.16 -5.93 0.09
N SER A 328 -32.02 -5.28 0.35
CA SER A 328 -30.85 -5.27 -0.54
C SER A 328 -30.05 -6.58 -0.51
N VAL A 329 -30.27 -7.41 0.51
CA VAL A 329 -29.58 -8.71 0.65
C VAL A 329 -30.32 -9.74 -0.20
N PRO A 330 -29.68 -10.34 -1.21
CA PRO A 330 -30.34 -11.31 -2.06
C PRO A 330 -30.58 -12.64 -1.32
N GLY A 331 -31.64 -13.37 -1.68
CA GLY A 331 -31.98 -14.64 -1.05
C GLY A 331 -30.88 -15.72 -1.18
N ASP A 332 -30.06 -15.65 -2.24
CA ASP A 332 -28.94 -16.53 -2.52
C ASP A 332 -27.59 -16.05 -1.91
N CYS A 333 -27.65 -15.09 -0.98
CA CYS A 333 -26.45 -14.50 -0.34
C CYS A 333 -25.51 -15.56 0.21
N SER A 334 -26.04 -16.55 0.92
CA SER A 334 -25.26 -17.65 1.53
C SER A 334 -24.52 -18.48 0.48
N GLU A 335 -25.13 -18.75 -0.66
CA GLU A 335 -24.51 -19.48 -1.78
C GLU A 335 -23.38 -18.66 -2.40
N LYS A 336 -23.60 -17.35 -2.64
CA LYS A 336 -22.58 -16.44 -3.14
C LYS A 336 -21.38 -16.35 -2.21
N LEU A 337 -21.60 -16.23 -0.90
CA LEU A 337 -20.54 -16.25 0.11
C LEU A 337 -19.79 -17.59 0.12
N ALA A 338 -20.49 -18.72 -0.03
CA ALA A 338 -19.86 -20.04 -0.09
C ALA A 338 -18.98 -20.20 -1.37
N VAL A 339 -19.40 -19.63 -2.50
CA VAL A 339 -18.59 -19.61 -3.72
C VAL A 339 -17.31 -18.80 -3.52
N VAL A 340 -17.40 -17.61 -2.92
CA VAL A 340 -16.22 -16.80 -2.60
C VAL A 340 -15.28 -17.56 -1.68
N ARG A 341 -15.81 -18.11 -0.58
CA ARG A 341 -15.04 -18.87 0.40
C ARG A 341 -14.23 -20.02 -0.22
N ARG A 342 -14.82 -20.76 -1.17
CA ARG A 342 -14.12 -21.85 -1.88
C ARG A 342 -12.97 -21.32 -2.77
N LYS A 343 -13.11 -20.12 -3.35
CA LYS A 343 -12.11 -19.52 -4.24
C LYS A 343 -10.96 -18.84 -3.48
N LEU A 344 -11.16 -18.46 -2.21
CA LEU A 344 -10.18 -17.69 -1.45
C LEU A 344 -8.77 -18.31 -1.41
N PRO A 345 -8.58 -19.62 -1.11
CA PRO A 345 -7.23 -20.18 -1.02
C PRO A 345 -6.45 -20.04 -2.33
N SER A 346 -7.09 -20.35 -3.45
CA SER A 346 -6.49 -20.21 -4.78
C SER A 346 -6.20 -18.74 -5.13
N SER A 347 -7.12 -17.82 -4.81
CA SER A 347 -6.93 -16.39 -5.05
C SER A 347 -5.77 -15.83 -4.23
N ILE A 348 -5.64 -16.21 -2.97
CA ILE A 348 -4.53 -15.82 -2.09
C ILE A 348 -3.20 -16.32 -2.66
N ASP A 349 -3.14 -17.57 -3.11
CA ASP A 349 -1.93 -18.15 -3.71
C ASP A 349 -1.54 -17.39 -4.99
N HIS A 350 -2.50 -17.12 -5.89
CA HIS A 350 -2.23 -16.36 -7.11
C HIS A 350 -1.71 -14.94 -6.81
N TRP A 351 -2.37 -14.19 -5.93
CA TRP A 351 -1.93 -12.84 -5.57
C TRP A 351 -0.57 -12.83 -4.86
N THR A 352 -0.28 -13.87 -4.07
CA THR A 352 1.04 -14.06 -3.46
C THR A 352 2.11 -14.29 -4.52
N ARG A 353 1.87 -15.17 -5.50
CA ARG A 353 2.79 -15.41 -6.62
C ARG A 353 2.99 -14.18 -7.48
N ILE A 354 1.91 -13.45 -7.81
CA ILE A 354 1.99 -12.20 -8.57
C ILE A 354 2.86 -11.18 -7.82
N SER A 355 2.66 -11.02 -6.50
CA SER A 355 3.46 -10.09 -5.69
C SER A 355 4.95 -10.43 -5.71
N ILE A 356 5.30 -11.73 -5.63
CA ILE A 356 6.70 -12.21 -5.72
C ILE A 356 7.29 -11.94 -7.11
N ILE A 357 6.51 -12.17 -8.17
CA ILE A 357 6.95 -11.92 -9.55
C ILE A 357 7.22 -10.43 -9.79
N VAL A 358 6.27 -9.57 -9.39
CA VAL A 358 6.41 -8.10 -9.52
C VAL A 358 7.63 -7.61 -8.73
N GLU A 359 7.82 -8.08 -7.49
CA GLU A 359 8.98 -7.74 -6.68
C GLU A 359 10.31 -8.16 -7.34
N ARG A 360 10.33 -9.34 -7.97
CA ARG A 360 11.48 -9.83 -8.73
C ARG A 360 11.74 -9.00 -10.00
N MET A 361 10.68 -8.58 -10.70
CA MET A 361 10.81 -7.69 -11.87
C MET A 361 11.42 -6.35 -11.47
N ILE A 362 10.97 -5.76 -10.37
CA ILE A 362 11.53 -4.50 -9.84
C ILE A 362 13.01 -4.67 -9.50
N LYS A 363 13.38 -5.72 -8.76
CA LYS A 363 14.79 -6.01 -8.40
C LYS A 363 15.71 -6.21 -9.61
N ARG A 364 15.20 -6.83 -10.68
CA ARG A 364 15.97 -6.96 -11.94
C ARG A 364 16.19 -5.61 -12.60
N ARG A 365 15.19 -4.73 -12.59
CA ARG A 365 15.30 -3.37 -13.12
C ARG A 365 16.26 -2.52 -12.30
N GLU A 366 16.22 -2.62 -10.97
CA GLU A 366 17.22 -2.02 -10.07
C GLU A 366 18.64 -2.52 -10.37
N GLY A 367 18.79 -3.82 -10.66
CA GLY A 367 20.06 -4.42 -11.11
C GLY A 367 20.56 -3.79 -12.41
N ALA A 368 19.70 -3.71 -13.42
CA ALA A 368 20.04 -3.09 -14.70
C ALA A 368 20.40 -1.60 -14.55
N ALA A 369 19.66 -0.87 -13.71
CA ALA A 369 19.98 0.53 -13.40
C ALA A 369 21.40 0.68 -12.82
N ALA A 370 21.74 -0.17 -11.85
CA ALA A 370 23.06 -0.17 -11.24
C ALA A 370 24.18 -0.55 -12.24
N ASP A 371 23.91 -1.48 -13.15
CA ASP A 371 24.89 -1.88 -14.17
C ASP A 371 25.14 -0.77 -15.20
N PHE A 372 24.10 -0.06 -15.64
CA PHE A 372 24.26 1.14 -16.47
C PHE A 372 25.05 2.24 -15.77
N THR A 373 24.82 2.46 -14.47
CA THR A 373 25.60 3.43 -13.69
C THR A 373 27.08 3.02 -13.62
N ARG A 374 27.38 1.75 -13.36
CA ARG A 374 28.76 1.24 -13.35
C ARG A 374 29.42 1.38 -14.72
N LEU A 375 28.70 1.02 -15.79
CA LEU A 375 29.19 1.19 -17.16
C LEU A 375 29.56 2.66 -17.42
N THR A 376 28.69 3.59 -17.03
CA THR A 376 28.97 5.04 -17.17
C THR A 376 30.23 5.44 -16.41
N MET A 377 30.39 5.00 -15.16
CA MET A 377 31.59 5.33 -14.38
C MET A 377 32.86 4.77 -15.03
N THR A 378 32.81 3.52 -15.49
CA THR A 378 33.98 2.87 -16.13
C THR A 378 34.33 3.53 -17.47
N LEU A 379 33.32 3.93 -18.27
CA LEU A 379 33.56 4.67 -19.51
C LEU A 379 34.19 6.05 -19.24
N ASN A 380 33.71 6.77 -18.23
CA ASN A 380 34.29 8.05 -17.83
C ASN A 380 35.74 7.89 -17.33
N SER A 381 35.99 6.89 -16.50
CA SER A 381 37.34 6.54 -16.03
C SER A 381 38.29 6.19 -17.20
N LEU A 382 37.77 5.43 -18.20
CA LEU A 382 38.54 5.09 -19.40
C LEU A 382 38.86 6.31 -20.25
N THR A 383 37.92 7.22 -20.45
CA THR A 383 38.14 8.45 -21.24
C THR A 383 39.08 9.44 -20.52
N GLU A 384 39.07 9.50 -19.19
CA GLU A 384 40.05 10.26 -18.40
C GLU A 384 41.47 9.68 -18.53
N HIS A 385 41.59 8.34 -18.51
CA HIS A 385 42.89 7.67 -18.62
C HIS A 385 43.48 7.82 -20.02
N ASN A 386 42.65 7.68 -21.04
CA ASN A 386 43.06 7.73 -22.47
C ASN A 386 42.86 9.14 -23.04
N ASN A 387 43.49 10.15 -22.43
CA ASN A 387 43.34 11.54 -22.81
C ASN A 387 44.16 11.99 -24.02
N SER A 388 45.08 11.12 -24.53
CA SER A 388 45.97 11.41 -25.67
C SER A 388 46.15 10.23 -26.60
N CYS A 389 46.65 10.50 -27.80
CA CYS A 389 46.99 9.44 -28.78
C CYS A 389 48.31 8.79 -28.43
N SER A 390 48.33 7.46 -28.21
CA SER A 390 49.55 6.71 -27.88
C SER A 390 50.58 6.71 -29.00
N LEU A 391 50.20 6.98 -30.25
CA LEU A 391 51.13 7.04 -31.40
C LEU A 391 51.77 8.40 -31.57
N ARG A 392 51.08 9.49 -31.19
CA ARG A 392 51.55 10.87 -31.42
C ARG A 392 52.06 11.57 -30.14
N GLY A 393 51.85 10.95 -28.95
CA GLY A 393 52.24 11.52 -27.69
C GLY A 393 51.22 12.54 -27.12
N GLU A 394 51.56 13.17 -25.98
CA GLU A 394 50.63 14.03 -25.23
C GLU A 394 50.30 15.37 -25.90
N SER A 395 51.12 15.80 -26.86
CA SER A 395 50.97 17.13 -27.49
C SER A 395 50.20 17.12 -28.81
N ASP A 396 49.95 15.97 -29.42
CA ASP A 396 49.34 15.87 -30.75
C ASP A 396 48.33 14.71 -30.81
N ASP A 397 47.05 15.02 -30.66
CA ASP A 397 45.97 14.05 -30.70
C ASP A 397 45.53 13.80 -32.15
N CYS A 398 45.20 12.58 -32.51
CA CYS A 398 44.70 12.26 -33.84
C CYS A 398 43.15 12.25 -33.83
N GLU A 399 42.56 12.60 -35.00
CA GLU A 399 41.10 12.68 -35.16
C GLU A 399 40.40 11.37 -34.79
N LEU A 400 40.98 10.22 -35.13
CA LEU A 400 40.43 8.91 -34.77
C LEU A 400 40.37 8.70 -33.26
N CYS A 401 41.45 8.96 -32.52
CA CYS A 401 41.46 8.81 -31.05
C CYS A 401 40.53 9.81 -30.38
N ALA A 402 40.54 11.07 -30.85
CA ALA A 402 39.65 12.11 -30.36
C ALA A 402 38.16 11.78 -30.61
N GLY A 403 37.88 11.28 -31.82
CA GLY A 403 36.51 10.86 -32.19
C GLY A 403 36.00 9.67 -31.36
N VAL A 404 36.84 8.66 -31.15
CA VAL A 404 36.52 7.51 -30.31
C VAL A 404 36.28 7.92 -28.87
N ARG A 405 37.13 8.78 -28.29
CA ARG A 405 36.90 9.32 -26.91
C ARG A 405 35.59 10.09 -26.82
N THR A 406 35.32 10.93 -27.81
CA THR A 406 34.07 11.70 -27.86
C THR A 406 32.85 10.79 -27.94
N GLY A 407 32.91 9.75 -28.78
CA GLY A 407 31.86 8.73 -28.90
C GLY A 407 31.65 7.96 -27.59
N LEU A 408 32.72 7.49 -26.94
CA LEU A 408 32.63 6.83 -25.63
C LEU A 408 32.03 7.77 -24.55
N GLY A 409 32.38 9.04 -24.56
CA GLY A 409 31.79 10.05 -23.67
C GLY A 409 30.28 10.20 -23.91
N ARG A 410 29.82 10.20 -25.17
CA ARG A 410 28.37 10.23 -25.50
C ARG A 410 27.67 8.96 -25.01
N VAL A 411 28.28 7.79 -25.22
CA VAL A 411 27.77 6.52 -24.68
C VAL A 411 27.65 6.59 -23.14
N ALA A 412 28.68 7.10 -22.45
CA ALA A 412 28.65 7.26 -21.00
C ALA A 412 27.51 8.17 -20.53
N VAL A 413 27.30 9.31 -21.15
CA VAL A 413 26.22 10.25 -20.80
C VAL A 413 24.84 9.62 -21.01
N ARG A 414 24.61 8.95 -22.15
CA ARG A 414 23.30 8.34 -22.45
C ARG A 414 23.02 7.11 -21.59
N THR A 415 24.01 6.27 -21.34
CA THR A 415 23.85 5.11 -20.45
C THR A 415 23.65 5.53 -19.00
N GLY A 416 24.26 6.65 -18.56
CA GLY A 416 23.99 7.25 -17.25
C GLY A 416 22.53 7.69 -17.12
N GLY A 417 22.00 8.38 -18.11
CA GLY A 417 20.58 8.75 -18.16
C GLY A 417 19.63 7.55 -18.15
N LEU A 418 19.96 6.48 -18.88
CA LEU A 418 19.19 5.22 -18.82
C LEU A 418 19.20 4.58 -17.43
N GLY A 419 20.35 4.59 -16.75
CA GLY A 419 20.45 4.13 -15.37
C GLY A 419 19.54 4.90 -14.43
N GLU A 420 19.49 6.22 -14.57
CA GLU A 420 18.61 7.09 -13.77
C GLU A 420 17.12 6.84 -14.05
N GLU A 421 16.74 6.70 -15.32
CA GLU A 421 15.36 6.40 -15.74
C GLU A 421 14.88 5.05 -15.19
N LEU A 422 15.72 4.01 -15.27
CA LEU A 422 15.44 2.67 -14.75
C LEU A 422 15.28 2.68 -13.23
N ASP A 423 16.15 3.42 -12.52
CA ASP A 423 16.08 3.55 -11.07
C ASP A 423 14.82 4.33 -10.64
N ALA A 424 14.52 5.45 -11.30
CA ALA A 424 13.30 6.22 -11.06
C ALA A 424 12.05 5.37 -11.31
N ARG A 425 12.00 4.62 -12.42
CA ARG A 425 10.89 3.72 -12.72
C ARG A 425 10.74 2.60 -11.68
N SER A 426 11.85 2.07 -11.19
CA SER A 426 11.85 1.03 -10.15
C SER A 426 11.26 1.55 -8.83
N ARG A 427 11.58 2.78 -8.44
CA ARG A 427 11.00 3.44 -7.25
C ARG A 427 9.49 3.60 -7.39
N VAL A 428 9.02 4.09 -8.54
CA VAL A 428 7.57 4.26 -8.82
C VAL A 428 6.85 2.91 -8.75
N LEU A 429 7.34 1.88 -9.44
CA LEU A 429 6.74 0.54 -9.41
C LEU A 429 6.67 -0.05 -8.00
N ASN A 430 7.67 0.22 -7.18
CA ASN A 430 7.75 -0.28 -5.81
C ASN A 430 6.72 0.40 -4.88
N SER A 431 6.34 1.65 -5.17
CA SER A 431 5.34 2.41 -4.39
C SER A 431 3.92 2.34 -4.96
N THR A 432 3.74 1.96 -6.22
CA THR A 432 2.43 1.88 -6.89
C THR A 432 1.99 0.45 -7.15
N LEU A 433 2.48 -0.18 -8.22
CA LEU A 433 2.04 -1.51 -8.65
C LEU A 433 2.26 -2.58 -7.57
N LEU A 434 3.44 -2.63 -6.96
CA LEU A 434 3.75 -3.64 -5.94
C LEU A 434 2.85 -3.49 -4.71
N GLU A 435 2.60 -2.25 -4.27
CA GLU A 435 1.70 -2.00 -3.14
C GLU A 435 0.25 -2.33 -3.48
N ALA A 436 -0.23 -2.02 -4.71
CA ALA A 436 -1.56 -2.40 -5.17
C ALA A 436 -1.75 -3.94 -5.19
N VAL A 437 -0.77 -4.69 -5.72
CA VAL A 437 -0.80 -6.16 -5.74
C VAL A 437 -0.77 -6.75 -4.33
N LYS A 438 0.06 -6.20 -3.43
CA LYS A 438 0.10 -6.61 -2.02
C LYS A 438 -1.20 -6.28 -1.29
N SER A 439 -1.84 -5.15 -1.61
CA SER A 439 -3.16 -4.79 -1.06
C SER A 439 -4.24 -5.80 -1.45
N GLN A 440 -4.23 -6.26 -2.70
CA GLN A 440 -5.15 -7.32 -3.14
C GLN A 440 -4.94 -8.62 -2.36
N ARG A 441 -3.69 -9.08 -2.21
CA ARG A 441 -3.38 -10.25 -1.38
C ARG A 441 -3.88 -10.08 0.06
N ASP A 442 -3.58 -8.93 0.67
CA ASP A 442 -3.94 -8.63 2.06
C ASP A 442 -5.47 -8.56 2.23
N LEU A 443 -6.21 -8.10 1.22
CA LEU A 443 -7.67 -8.12 1.15
C LEU A 443 -8.23 -9.55 1.19
N TYR A 444 -7.74 -10.45 0.33
CA TYR A 444 -8.22 -11.83 0.30
C TYR A 444 -7.89 -12.58 1.59
N LEU A 445 -6.74 -12.31 2.20
CA LEU A 445 -6.39 -12.82 3.55
C LEU A 445 -7.35 -12.27 4.62
N ALA A 446 -7.72 -10.99 4.54
CA ALA A 446 -8.68 -10.39 5.45
C ALA A 446 -10.10 -10.99 5.30
N PHE A 447 -10.51 -11.30 4.08
CA PHE A 447 -11.75 -12.04 3.82
C PHE A 447 -11.73 -13.46 4.41
N GLN A 448 -10.62 -14.17 4.28
CA GLN A 448 -10.45 -15.48 4.92
C GLN A 448 -10.58 -15.37 6.45
N ALA A 449 -9.93 -14.38 7.05
CA ALA A 449 -10.05 -14.11 8.48
C ALA A 449 -11.47 -13.69 8.89
N LEU A 450 -12.20 -12.97 8.03
CA LEU A 450 -13.60 -12.62 8.23
C LEU A 450 -14.49 -13.87 8.31
N PHE A 451 -14.32 -14.82 7.39
CA PHE A 451 -15.08 -16.09 7.47
C PHE A 451 -14.78 -16.88 8.73
N VAL A 452 -13.52 -16.93 9.18
CA VAL A 452 -13.15 -17.59 10.44
C VAL A 452 -13.84 -16.90 11.64
N ARG A 453 -13.89 -15.56 11.66
CA ARG A 453 -14.60 -14.81 12.71
C ARG A 453 -16.11 -15.06 12.64
N HIS A 454 -16.68 -15.06 11.44
CA HIS A 454 -18.09 -15.35 11.22
C HIS A 454 -18.48 -16.73 11.77
N ASP A 455 -17.70 -17.78 11.47
CA ASP A 455 -17.97 -19.14 11.96
C ASP A 455 -17.91 -19.23 13.49
N ARG A 456 -16.97 -18.50 14.10
CA ARG A 456 -16.80 -18.49 15.56
C ARG A 456 -17.85 -17.68 16.30
N LEU A 457 -18.25 -16.52 15.77
CA LEU A 457 -19.06 -15.52 16.47
C LEU A 457 -20.49 -15.42 15.94
N GLY A 458 -20.78 -15.98 14.78
CA GLY A 458 -22.09 -15.92 14.11
C GLY A 458 -23.10 -16.91 14.65
N SER A 459 -22.68 -17.93 15.43
CA SER A 459 -23.59 -18.87 16.05
C SER A 459 -24.41 -18.21 17.16
N ASP A 460 -25.65 -18.60 17.28
CA ASP A 460 -26.56 -18.10 18.31
C ASP A 460 -27.30 -19.25 19.05
N ALA A 461 -27.99 -18.88 20.10
CA ALA A 461 -28.75 -19.80 20.95
C ALA A 461 -30.26 -19.77 20.67
N VAL A 462 -30.71 -19.21 19.53
CA VAL A 462 -32.13 -18.99 19.21
C VAL A 462 -32.94 -20.27 19.34
N ASP A 463 -32.48 -21.39 18.78
CA ASP A 463 -33.21 -22.66 18.80
C ASP A 463 -33.32 -23.26 20.21
N LYS A 464 -32.26 -23.08 21.02
CA LYS A 464 -32.28 -23.49 22.46
C LYS A 464 -33.28 -22.63 23.24
N LEU A 465 -33.28 -21.33 23.00
CA LEU A 465 -34.20 -20.40 23.65
C LEU A 465 -35.65 -20.65 23.24
N LYS A 466 -35.94 -20.92 21.97
CA LYS A 466 -37.28 -21.30 21.48
C LYS A 466 -37.81 -22.54 22.20
N LYS A 467 -37.01 -23.62 22.29
CA LYS A 467 -37.37 -24.83 23.04
C LYS A 467 -37.61 -24.54 24.51
N ARG A 468 -36.83 -23.65 25.14
CA ARG A 468 -37.02 -23.24 26.51
C ARG A 468 -38.32 -22.48 26.73
N VAL A 469 -38.64 -21.53 25.84
CA VAL A 469 -39.91 -20.80 25.84
C VAL A 469 -41.11 -21.73 25.68
N GLU A 470 -41.02 -22.68 24.75
CA GLU A 470 -42.08 -23.66 24.51
C GLU A 470 -42.31 -24.54 25.75
N THR A 471 -41.22 -25.05 26.35
CA THR A 471 -41.31 -25.88 27.58
C THR A 471 -41.83 -25.08 28.78
N ALA A 472 -41.37 -23.85 28.95
CA ALA A 472 -41.85 -22.95 30.02
C ALA A 472 -43.30 -22.54 29.81
N GLY A 473 -43.71 -22.30 28.56
CA GLY A 473 -45.09 -21.97 28.17
C GLY A 473 -46.06 -23.11 28.49
N ALA A 474 -45.68 -24.37 28.17
CA ALA A 474 -46.47 -25.55 28.53
C ALA A 474 -46.65 -25.70 30.05
N LYS A 475 -45.57 -25.48 30.82
CA LYS A 475 -45.63 -25.48 32.28
C LYS A 475 -46.52 -24.35 32.87
N HIS A 476 -46.34 -23.14 32.33
CA HIS A 476 -47.15 -21.99 32.72
C HIS A 476 -48.64 -22.24 32.46
N LEU A 477 -49.00 -22.77 31.30
CA LEU A 477 -50.38 -23.10 30.96
C LEU A 477 -50.96 -24.17 31.91
N ALA A 478 -50.17 -25.21 32.27
CA ALA A 478 -50.59 -26.24 33.23
C ALA A 478 -50.85 -25.64 34.63
N ILE A 479 -50.00 -24.68 35.08
CA ILE A 479 -50.23 -23.98 36.37
C ILE A 479 -51.50 -23.11 36.29
N VAL A 480 -51.68 -22.33 35.23
CA VAL A 480 -52.87 -21.51 35.06
C VAL A 480 -54.15 -22.33 35.09
N ASN A 481 -54.18 -23.48 34.40
CA ASN A 481 -55.32 -24.40 34.40
C ASN A 481 -55.58 -25.03 35.78
N SER A 482 -54.56 -25.19 36.63
CA SER A 482 -54.70 -25.75 37.97
C SER A 482 -55.12 -24.70 39.04
N LEU A 483 -54.97 -23.40 38.74
CA LEU A 483 -55.26 -22.31 39.70
C LEU A 483 -56.73 -22.25 40.12
N GLU A 484 -57.67 -22.69 39.28
CA GLU A 484 -59.10 -22.69 39.60
C GLU A 484 -59.43 -23.79 40.63
N ALA A 485 -58.68 -24.90 40.67
CA ALA A 485 -58.88 -26.02 41.60
C ALA A 485 -58.14 -25.84 42.96
N LEU A 486 -57.21 -24.88 43.06
CA LEU A 486 -56.38 -24.66 44.25
C LEU A 486 -56.95 -23.57 45.18
N GLN A 487 -56.86 -23.79 46.54
CA GLN A 487 -57.25 -22.84 47.55
C GLN A 487 -56.14 -22.59 48.59
N GLY A 488 -56.16 -21.43 49.25
CA GLY A 488 -55.26 -21.09 50.35
C GLY A 488 -53.77 -20.90 49.91
N PRO A 489 -52.82 -21.28 50.78
CA PRO A 489 -51.40 -21.04 50.54
C PRO A 489 -50.82 -21.80 49.31
N ALA A 490 -51.48 -22.86 48.86
CA ALA A 490 -51.13 -23.58 47.64
C ALA A 490 -51.39 -22.74 46.38
N LYS A 491 -52.50 -21.98 46.35
CA LYS A 491 -52.83 -21.09 45.24
C LYS A 491 -51.83 -19.95 45.13
N SER A 492 -51.42 -19.36 46.27
CA SER A 492 -50.45 -18.26 46.29
C SER A 492 -49.08 -18.72 45.76
N LYS A 493 -48.60 -19.94 46.14
CA LYS A 493 -47.37 -20.50 45.61
C LYS A 493 -47.43 -20.79 44.11
N ALA A 494 -48.56 -21.33 43.63
CA ALA A 494 -48.74 -21.60 42.18
C ALA A 494 -48.82 -20.28 41.37
N GLN A 495 -49.43 -19.25 41.92
CA GLN A 495 -49.42 -17.92 41.28
C GLN A 495 -48.02 -17.34 41.19
N GLU A 496 -47.22 -17.41 42.27
CA GLU A 496 -45.85 -16.90 42.28
C GLU A 496 -44.94 -17.68 41.28
N GLU A 497 -45.12 -18.98 41.20
CA GLU A 497 -44.40 -19.84 40.22
C GLU A 497 -44.82 -19.51 38.78
N GLY A 498 -46.11 -19.28 38.53
CA GLY A 498 -46.65 -18.84 37.25
C GLY A 498 -46.07 -17.49 36.81
N GLU A 499 -45.98 -16.51 37.71
CA GLU A 499 -45.42 -15.19 37.47
C GLU A 499 -43.91 -15.29 37.14
N LYS A 500 -43.14 -16.11 37.85
CA LYS A 500 -41.72 -16.38 37.59
C LYS A 500 -41.50 -16.99 36.21
N LEU A 501 -42.34 -17.94 35.81
CA LEU A 501 -42.29 -18.55 34.50
C LEU A 501 -42.63 -17.55 33.41
N ARG A 502 -43.64 -16.73 33.58
CA ARG A 502 -44.04 -15.66 32.65
C ARG A 502 -42.90 -14.67 32.43
N SER A 503 -42.30 -14.16 33.49
CA SER A 503 -41.16 -13.25 33.42
C SER A 503 -39.95 -13.90 32.69
N SER A 504 -39.71 -15.18 32.94
CA SER A 504 -38.66 -15.92 32.23
C SER A 504 -38.96 -16.07 30.74
N ILE A 505 -40.21 -16.34 30.36
CA ILE A 505 -40.67 -16.42 28.98
C ILE A 505 -40.47 -15.07 28.25
N GLU A 506 -40.92 -14.01 28.87
CA GLU A 506 -40.77 -12.63 28.31
C GLU A 506 -39.31 -12.28 28.10
N LYS A 507 -38.44 -12.56 29.07
CA LYS A 507 -36.99 -12.37 28.96
C LYS A 507 -36.39 -13.15 27.80
N ASP A 508 -36.76 -14.44 27.69
CA ASP A 508 -36.26 -15.30 26.62
C ASP A 508 -36.76 -14.86 25.25
N GLN A 509 -38.02 -14.39 25.14
CA GLN A 509 -38.57 -13.81 23.91
C GLN A 509 -37.83 -12.56 23.48
N HIS A 510 -37.56 -11.62 24.42
CA HIS A 510 -36.73 -10.45 24.13
C HIS A 510 -35.32 -10.82 23.65
N GLN A 511 -34.72 -11.85 24.27
CA GLN A 511 -33.41 -12.33 23.85
C GLN A 511 -33.45 -12.98 22.47
N ILE A 512 -34.50 -13.73 22.12
CA ILE A 512 -34.71 -14.30 20.78
C ILE A 512 -34.80 -13.18 19.74
N HIS A 513 -35.59 -12.15 20.00
CA HIS A 513 -35.72 -11.00 19.09
C HIS A 513 -34.37 -10.28 18.87
N ALA A 514 -33.61 -10.06 19.93
CA ALA A 514 -32.28 -9.45 19.82
C ALA A 514 -31.32 -10.31 18.97
N LEU A 515 -31.32 -11.63 19.18
CA LEU A 515 -30.47 -12.55 18.41
C LEU A 515 -30.90 -12.68 16.94
N LEU A 516 -32.21 -12.64 16.66
CA LEU A 516 -32.70 -12.65 15.28
C LEU A 516 -32.29 -11.36 14.54
N ASN A 517 -32.43 -10.18 15.19
CA ASN A 517 -31.96 -8.93 14.62
C ASN A 517 -30.44 -8.95 14.36
N ARG A 518 -29.66 -9.50 15.31
CA ARG A 518 -28.23 -9.71 15.14
C ARG A 518 -27.91 -10.62 13.94
N ARG A 519 -28.66 -11.70 13.75
CA ARG A 519 -28.48 -12.61 12.60
C ARG A 519 -28.69 -11.89 11.26
N VAL A 520 -29.74 -11.08 11.16
CA VAL A 520 -30.03 -10.25 9.97
C VAL A 520 -28.90 -9.24 9.75
N PHE A 521 -28.44 -8.58 10.82
CA PHE A 521 -27.34 -7.63 10.72
C PHE A 521 -26.04 -8.27 10.26
N ILE A 522 -25.68 -9.45 10.77
CA ILE A 522 -24.49 -10.20 10.36
C ILE A 522 -24.59 -10.54 8.87
N GLN A 523 -25.73 -11.03 8.40
CA GLN A 523 -25.93 -11.37 7.01
C GLN A 523 -25.80 -10.14 6.10
N TYR A 524 -26.38 -9.01 6.51
CA TYR A 524 -26.21 -7.72 5.82
C TYR A 524 -24.72 -7.30 5.75
N CYS A 525 -23.99 -7.37 6.87
CA CYS A 525 -22.56 -7.04 6.90
C CYS A 525 -21.77 -7.92 5.92
N MET A 526 -21.96 -9.23 5.95
CA MET A 526 -21.27 -10.16 5.05
C MET A 526 -21.57 -9.87 3.57
N TRP A 527 -22.82 -9.51 3.26
CA TRP A 527 -23.22 -9.11 1.91
C TRP A 527 -22.59 -7.76 1.53
N HIS A 528 -22.60 -6.78 2.42
CA HIS A 528 -21.98 -5.47 2.20
C HIS A 528 -20.48 -5.61 1.92
N GLU A 529 -19.76 -6.39 2.71
CA GLU A 529 -18.33 -6.63 2.51
C GLU A 529 -18.05 -7.32 1.16
N LEU A 530 -18.89 -8.26 0.76
CA LEU A 530 -18.76 -8.92 -0.54
C LEU A 530 -19.05 -7.95 -1.69
N ARG A 531 -20.20 -7.27 -1.65
CA ARG A 531 -20.68 -6.44 -2.76
C ARG A 531 -19.94 -5.12 -2.87
N VAL A 532 -19.91 -4.36 -1.76
CA VAL A 532 -19.39 -2.99 -1.78
C VAL A 532 -17.87 -2.97 -1.69
N VAL A 533 -17.30 -3.70 -0.74
CA VAL A 533 -15.85 -3.67 -0.51
C VAL A 533 -15.13 -4.51 -1.56
N LEU A 534 -15.35 -5.82 -1.61
CA LEU A 534 -14.60 -6.71 -2.50
C LEU A 534 -14.93 -6.47 -3.98
N HIS A 535 -16.22 -6.48 -4.32
CA HIS A 535 -16.61 -6.44 -5.74
C HIS A 535 -16.52 -5.02 -6.32
N ASN A 536 -17.15 -4.03 -5.69
CA ASN A 536 -17.27 -2.72 -6.31
C ASN A 536 -16.01 -1.86 -6.08
N ARG A 537 -15.54 -1.79 -4.83
CA ARG A 537 -14.42 -0.92 -4.47
C ARG A 537 -13.08 -1.47 -4.94
N GLU A 538 -12.74 -2.68 -4.53
CA GLU A 538 -11.39 -3.20 -4.76
C GLU A 538 -11.12 -3.56 -6.23
N ASN A 539 -12.13 -4.03 -6.98
CA ASN A 539 -11.97 -4.24 -8.42
C ASN A 539 -11.77 -2.92 -9.17
N ALA A 540 -12.45 -1.84 -8.75
CA ALA A 540 -12.25 -0.53 -9.37
C ALA A 540 -10.84 0.01 -9.07
N LEU A 541 -10.35 -0.10 -7.82
CA LEU A 541 -8.99 0.31 -7.46
C LEU A 541 -7.93 -0.51 -8.19
N LEU A 542 -8.15 -1.81 -8.36
CA LEU A 542 -7.27 -2.66 -9.16
C LEU A 542 -7.25 -2.23 -10.62
N SER A 543 -8.42 -1.92 -11.22
CA SER A 543 -8.51 -1.42 -12.59
C SER A 543 -7.73 -0.12 -12.77
N LEU A 544 -7.86 0.82 -11.82
CA LEU A 544 -7.09 2.08 -11.84
C LEU A 544 -5.59 1.82 -11.74
N ALA A 545 -5.16 0.94 -10.84
CA ALA A 545 -3.74 0.61 -10.66
C ALA A 545 -3.15 -0.04 -11.93
N ILE A 546 -3.89 -0.93 -12.61
CA ILE A 546 -3.47 -1.55 -13.87
C ILE A 546 -3.38 -0.51 -14.99
N GLN A 547 -4.39 0.34 -15.14
CA GLN A 547 -4.41 1.40 -16.15
C GLN A 547 -3.24 2.37 -15.96
N GLN A 548 -2.99 2.79 -14.71
CA GLN A 548 -1.86 3.64 -14.38
C GLN A 548 -0.53 2.95 -14.71
N PHE A 549 -0.36 1.71 -14.29
CA PHE A 549 0.87 0.93 -14.58
C PHE A 549 1.15 0.86 -16.08
N VAL A 550 0.15 0.50 -16.89
CA VAL A 550 0.34 0.34 -18.34
C VAL A 550 0.67 1.66 -19.01
N ARG A 551 0.00 2.75 -18.62
CA ARG A 551 0.29 4.10 -19.15
C ARG A 551 1.72 4.53 -18.84
N GLU A 552 2.11 4.43 -17.57
CA GLU A 552 3.46 4.79 -17.12
C GLU A 552 4.55 3.92 -17.75
N GLU A 553 4.28 2.63 -17.99
CA GLU A 553 5.22 1.72 -18.65
C GLU A 553 5.38 2.07 -20.14
N SER A 554 4.30 2.47 -20.80
CA SER A 554 4.33 2.95 -22.19
C SER A 554 5.16 4.23 -22.31
N GLU A 555 4.93 5.20 -21.43
CA GLU A 555 5.71 6.46 -21.39
C GLU A 555 7.19 6.20 -21.11
N PHE A 556 7.49 5.34 -20.13
CA PHE A 556 8.87 4.93 -19.83
C PHE A 556 9.55 4.28 -21.03
N SER A 557 8.88 3.34 -21.70
CA SER A 557 9.41 2.67 -22.89
C SER A 557 9.67 3.63 -24.03
N GLY A 558 8.82 4.66 -24.20
CA GLY A 558 9.02 5.73 -25.16
C GLY A 558 10.29 6.55 -24.87
N ARG A 559 10.54 6.92 -23.61
CA ARG A 559 11.76 7.65 -23.21
C ARG A 559 13.03 6.79 -23.42
N VAL A 560 12.99 5.52 -23.06
CA VAL A 560 14.11 4.58 -23.31
C VAL A 560 14.40 4.48 -24.81
N HIS A 561 13.36 4.34 -25.64
CA HIS A 561 13.53 4.30 -27.10
C HIS A 561 14.16 5.59 -27.63
N ALA A 562 13.68 6.76 -27.20
CA ALA A 562 14.21 8.05 -27.61
C ALA A 562 15.70 8.20 -27.25
N THR A 563 16.11 7.75 -26.07
CA THR A 563 17.51 7.77 -25.63
C THR A 563 18.41 6.93 -26.53
N TRP A 564 18.00 5.70 -26.87
CA TRP A 564 18.77 4.83 -27.77
C TRP A 564 18.79 5.36 -29.21
N SER A 565 17.67 5.93 -29.72
CA SER A 565 17.63 6.54 -31.04
C SER A 565 18.59 7.72 -31.14
N THR A 566 18.58 8.62 -30.14
CA THR A 566 19.52 9.75 -30.11
C THR A 566 20.98 9.28 -30.01
N LEU A 567 21.26 8.25 -29.22
CA LEU A 567 22.61 7.68 -29.12
C LEU A 567 23.08 7.10 -30.45
N SER A 568 22.20 6.40 -31.18
CA SER A 568 22.51 5.88 -32.52
C SER A 568 22.97 6.99 -33.45
N ASP A 569 22.21 8.08 -33.53
CA ASP A 569 22.56 9.23 -34.38
C ASP A 569 23.89 9.90 -33.93
N GLU A 570 24.16 9.93 -32.62
CA GLU A 570 25.39 10.51 -32.05
C GLU A 570 26.66 9.69 -32.33
N VAL A 571 26.55 8.35 -32.44
CA VAL A 571 27.70 7.45 -32.68
C VAL A 571 27.92 7.18 -34.15
N ASP A 572 26.93 7.38 -35.01
CA ASP A 572 27.06 7.20 -36.47
C ASP A 572 28.13 8.10 -37.10
N ILE A 573 28.44 9.22 -36.43
CA ILE A 573 29.49 10.17 -36.90
C ILE A 573 30.88 9.86 -36.34
N MET A 574 31.07 8.72 -35.61
CA MET A 574 32.41 8.32 -35.14
C MET A 574 33.30 7.98 -36.32
N PRO A 575 34.58 8.41 -36.29
CA PRO A 575 35.51 8.15 -37.39
C PRO A 575 35.92 6.65 -37.44
N TYR A 576 36.14 6.17 -38.66
CA TYR A 576 36.65 4.82 -38.93
C TYR A 576 38.11 4.82 -39.38
N GLU A 577 38.63 5.99 -39.85
CA GLU A 577 39.98 6.16 -40.32
C GLU A 577 40.67 7.39 -39.69
#